data_6d99b86ee6c5adaf399a875ad975a61e
#
_entry.id   6d99b86ee6c5adaf399a875ad975a61e
#
_cell.length_a   1.000
_cell.length_b   1.000
_cell.length_c   1.000
_cell.angle_alpha   90.00
_cell.angle_beta   90.00
_cell.angle_gamma   90.00
#
_symmetry.space_group_name_H-M   'P 1'
#
loop_
_entity.id
_entity.type
_entity.pdbx_description
1 polymer ?
#
loop_
_entity_poly.entity_id
_entity_poly.type
_entity_poly.pdbx_seq_one_letter_code
_entity_poly.pdbx_strand_id
1 'polypeptide(L)'
;MAENQNRGSEWRKWDLHIHSPFTWVNNNYPSNDKDLIIDKFINTVTDSGLDVIGLTNYFKFDNKDFEIKKRLEKKGICTFLNLEVRLSNINKDGQMIDYHIIFDNQLDDSIIKNFLASSKAQTGDSEKAFNQLTKDDIQNKAAINFDNLLEKLCEEGSGLKGHYITGFLSRGHGSATCEPERKTHSVYEEITRKSDLILHSSDKIDNLMRDRKYWLETSPYIKPLLQSSDAHDLNQIGGKYTWIKSDTTFEGLHQIIFEPENRVSISTEKPETKSPYLVIDHVEFSQSNATNTETTKLFFNPNLNTVIGGRSNGKSTLTNSIAQCLNNKLFIPQDPHSGRGMYAFNNSNFNVYWQDGASINSDREVEFIPQDYMISLADKDEDRNNLIRSIVKTDESNYKKILNYEKSVQENKSIIRQLLEELETLNHQLANLRAPEGDKSGIEKQLRKIEAAIKEQSVQVNFSVESQKKYQQSYDNLKKQKNGKRLTELNLQDLASIKTKKIKLQLPLSGTDDSDYNKQLTDFLFTLEQEANHKWQKKLISIETEQNNHLECFKEAINKIHISSDYINGQKNLKNNQELDFLSKQQKDESEKLESFKKFQSKKEKLEAQKVEKQKQLLAIYKNGRLQEIT
;
A
#
# COMPACT_ATOMS: atom_id res chain seq x y z
N MET A 1 -26.80 -25.54 -25.91
CA MET A 1 -26.81 -24.76 -24.65
C MET A 1 -25.50 -25.12 -23.97
N ALA A 2 -24.62 -24.17 -23.73
CA ALA A 2 -23.45 -24.46 -22.90
C ALA A 2 -23.96 -24.89 -21.52
N GLU A 3 -23.55 -26.09 -21.08
CA GLU A 3 -23.79 -26.52 -19.70
C GLU A 3 -23.33 -25.38 -18.77
N ASN A 4 -24.21 -24.94 -17.90
CA ASN A 4 -23.89 -23.89 -16.94
C ASN A 4 -22.85 -24.47 -15.96
N GLN A 5 -21.57 -24.26 -16.29
CA GLN A 5 -20.42 -24.73 -15.50
C GLN A 5 -20.22 -23.81 -14.31
N ASN A 6 -21.17 -23.81 -13.37
CA ASN A 6 -21.02 -23.00 -12.17
C ASN A 6 -19.84 -23.50 -11.33
N ARG A 7 -18.76 -22.72 -11.30
CA ARG A 7 -17.53 -22.96 -10.53
C ARG A 7 -17.44 -22.06 -9.29
N GLY A 8 -18.50 -21.30 -9.01
CA GLY A 8 -18.52 -20.34 -7.91
C GLY A 8 -17.65 -19.11 -8.16
N SER A 9 -16.99 -18.64 -7.13
CA SER A 9 -16.23 -17.38 -7.12
C SER A 9 -14.96 -17.48 -7.96
N GLU A 10 -15.05 -17.14 -9.23
CA GLU A 10 -13.91 -16.96 -10.16
C GLU A 10 -13.69 -15.47 -10.46
N TRP A 11 -12.47 -15.12 -10.86
CA TRP A 11 -12.19 -13.78 -11.35
C TRP A 11 -12.84 -13.54 -12.70
N ARG A 12 -13.75 -12.56 -12.75
CA ARG A 12 -14.52 -12.15 -13.94
C ARG A 12 -14.43 -10.65 -14.13
N LYS A 13 -14.59 -10.19 -15.38
CA LYS A 13 -14.55 -8.76 -15.72
C LYS A 13 -15.92 -8.13 -15.53
N TRP A 14 -15.99 -7.12 -14.68
CA TRP A 14 -17.20 -6.36 -14.37
C TRP A 14 -17.02 -4.90 -14.71
N ASP A 15 -18.00 -4.32 -15.42
CA ASP A 15 -18.13 -2.88 -15.59
C ASP A 15 -19.54 -2.45 -15.19
N LEU A 16 -19.67 -1.90 -13.99
CA LEU A 16 -20.99 -1.59 -13.42
C LEU A 16 -21.51 -0.20 -13.82
N HIS A 17 -20.82 0.52 -14.72
CA HIS A 17 -21.23 1.85 -15.15
C HIS A 17 -21.04 2.02 -16.66
N ILE A 18 -22.01 1.51 -17.43
CA ILE A 18 -22.10 1.64 -18.89
C ILE A 18 -23.45 2.27 -19.21
N HIS A 19 -23.46 3.46 -19.76
CA HIS A 19 -24.72 4.10 -20.15
C HIS A 19 -25.38 3.39 -21.33
N SER A 20 -26.70 3.27 -21.23
CA SER A 20 -27.52 2.71 -22.28
C SER A 20 -27.45 3.56 -23.56
N PRO A 21 -27.60 2.97 -24.76
CA PRO A 21 -27.82 3.73 -25.99
C PRO A 21 -29.06 4.64 -25.96
N PHE A 22 -29.92 4.46 -24.95
CA PHE A 22 -31.11 5.29 -24.70
C PHE A 22 -30.93 6.24 -23.51
N THR A 23 -29.68 6.53 -23.15
CA THR A 23 -29.36 7.45 -22.04
C THR A 23 -29.90 8.86 -22.30
N TRP A 24 -30.36 9.48 -21.24
CA TRP A 24 -31.00 10.80 -21.29
C TRP A 24 -30.00 11.96 -21.35
N VAL A 25 -28.77 11.75 -20.96
CA VAL A 25 -27.68 12.73 -20.91
C VAL A 25 -26.46 12.21 -21.66
N ASN A 26 -25.73 13.07 -22.35
CA ASN A 26 -24.46 12.77 -23.02
C ASN A 26 -24.49 11.56 -23.98
N ASN A 27 -25.60 11.33 -24.66
CA ASN A 27 -25.75 10.24 -25.59
C ASN A 27 -24.92 10.44 -26.85
N ASN A 28 -23.79 9.71 -26.97
CA ASN A 28 -22.89 9.77 -28.15
C ASN A 28 -22.97 8.46 -28.99
N TYR A 29 -23.94 7.60 -28.74
CA TYR A 29 -24.13 6.39 -29.52
C TYR A 29 -24.58 6.68 -30.95
N PRO A 30 -23.91 6.11 -31.96
CA PRO A 30 -24.13 6.49 -33.34
C PRO A 30 -25.32 5.74 -33.94
N SER A 31 -26.54 6.21 -33.87
CA SER A 31 -27.62 5.74 -34.76
C SER A 31 -28.97 6.45 -34.54
N ASN A 32 -29.68 6.71 -35.64
CA ASN A 32 -31.10 7.06 -35.62
C ASN A 32 -32.02 5.81 -35.65
N ASP A 33 -31.46 4.62 -35.94
CA ASP A 33 -32.18 3.32 -35.94
C ASP A 33 -31.98 2.66 -34.58
N LYS A 34 -33.08 2.53 -33.84
CA LYS A 34 -33.11 2.00 -32.49
C LYS A 34 -32.74 0.50 -32.41
N ASP A 35 -33.16 -0.28 -33.37
CA ASP A 35 -32.89 -1.72 -33.33
C ASP A 35 -31.45 -2.02 -33.74
N LEU A 36 -30.91 -1.29 -34.72
CA LEU A 36 -29.52 -1.41 -35.15
C LEU A 36 -28.53 -1.01 -34.01
N ILE A 37 -28.84 0.03 -33.24
CA ILE A 37 -27.94 0.42 -32.13
C ILE A 37 -27.97 -0.60 -30.99
N ILE A 38 -29.10 -1.22 -30.71
CA ILE A 38 -29.20 -2.30 -29.72
C ILE A 38 -28.30 -3.46 -30.15
N ASP A 39 -28.37 -3.90 -31.40
CA ASP A 39 -27.55 -5.01 -31.91
C ASP A 39 -26.05 -4.68 -31.81
N LYS A 40 -25.66 -3.47 -32.23
CA LYS A 40 -24.26 -3.01 -32.10
C LYS A 40 -23.81 -2.97 -30.66
N PHE A 41 -24.62 -2.42 -29.77
CA PHE A 41 -24.31 -2.36 -28.33
C PHE A 41 -24.09 -3.75 -27.74
N ILE A 42 -25.03 -4.66 -27.98
CA ILE A 42 -24.96 -6.04 -27.48
C ILE A 42 -23.72 -6.75 -28.03
N ASN A 43 -23.42 -6.60 -29.31
CA ASN A 43 -22.24 -7.22 -29.91
C ASN A 43 -20.95 -6.62 -29.31
N THR A 44 -20.86 -5.30 -29.17
CA THR A 44 -19.69 -4.64 -28.55
C THR A 44 -19.47 -5.09 -27.12
N VAL A 45 -20.53 -5.18 -26.31
CA VAL A 45 -20.43 -5.73 -24.94
C VAL A 45 -19.98 -7.18 -24.95
N THR A 46 -20.52 -7.99 -25.85
CA THR A 46 -20.11 -9.41 -25.99
C THR A 46 -18.64 -9.55 -26.39
N ASP A 47 -18.19 -8.74 -27.34
CA ASP A 47 -16.83 -8.79 -27.89
C ASP A 47 -15.79 -8.21 -26.92
N SER A 48 -16.21 -7.34 -25.96
CA SER A 48 -15.32 -6.77 -24.94
C SER A 48 -14.82 -7.77 -23.90
N GLY A 49 -15.44 -8.95 -23.82
CA GLY A 49 -15.12 -9.98 -22.85
C GLY A 49 -15.54 -9.63 -21.40
N LEU A 50 -16.51 -8.72 -21.25
CA LEU A 50 -17.13 -8.44 -19.96
C LEU A 50 -18.12 -9.58 -19.61
N ASP A 51 -18.01 -10.07 -18.38
CA ASP A 51 -18.92 -11.10 -17.85
C ASP A 51 -20.17 -10.48 -17.22
N VAL A 52 -20.03 -9.27 -16.69
CA VAL A 52 -21.09 -8.55 -15.99
C VAL A 52 -21.04 -7.06 -16.33
N ILE A 53 -22.22 -6.47 -16.56
CA ILE A 53 -22.35 -5.03 -16.75
C ILE A 53 -23.44 -4.41 -15.86
N GLY A 54 -23.25 -3.15 -15.53
CA GLY A 54 -24.30 -2.26 -14.99
C GLY A 54 -24.83 -1.37 -16.12
N LEU A 55 -25.99 -1.70 -16.68
CA LEU A 55 -26.65 -0.89 -17.70
C LEU A 55 -27.25 0.35 -17.03
N THR A 56 -26.61 1.49 -17.24
CA THR A 56 -26.88 2.75 -16.52
C THR A 56 -27.78 3.68 -17.30
N ASN A 57 -28.71 4.32 -16.60
CA ASN A 57 -29.48 5.44 -17.13
C ASN A 57 -29.84 6.46 -16.02
N TYR A 58 -30.11 7.69 -16.41
CA TYR A 58 -30.39 8.78 -15.46
C TYR A 58 -31.85 8.81 -15.04
N PHE A 59 -32.11 8.76 -13.73
CA PHE A 59 -33.41 8.84 -13.06
C PHE A 59 -34.49 7.87 -13.53
N LYS A 60 -34.45 7.38 -14.73
CA LYS A 60 -35.41 6.41 -15.27
C LYS A 60 -34.81 5.59 -16.40
N PHE A 61 -35.36 4.43 -16.61
CA PHE A 61 -35.00 3.55 -17.73
C PHE A 61 -35.97 3.72 -18.91
N ASP A 62 -35.45 3.58 -20.13
CA ASP A 62 -36.29 3.36 -21.31
C ASP A 62 -36.78 1.92 -21.35
N ASN A 63 -37.89 1.64 -22.03
CA ASN A 63 -38.36 0.26 -22.19
C ASN A 63 -37.34 -0.62 -22.95
N LYS A 64 -36.51 0.01 -23.80
CA LYS A 64 -35.43 -0.66 -24.53
C LYS A 64 -34.27 -1.10 -23.61
N ASP A 65 -34.09 -0.48 -22.45
CA ASP A 65 -33.08 -0.90 -21.48
C ASP A 65 -33.41 -2.27 -20.91
N PHE A 66 -34.68 -2.54 -20.61
CA PHE A 66 -35.16 -3.87 -20.19
C PHE A 66 -35.03 -4.93 -21.30
N GLU A 67 -35.19 -4.53 -22.58
CA GLU A 67 -34.95 -5.41 -23.73
C GLU A 67 -33.47 -5.74 -23.86
N ILE A 68 -32.58 -4.74 -23.77
CA ILE A 68 -31.13 -4.93 -23.82
C ILE A 68 -30.68 -5.89 -22.72
N LYS A 69 -31.13 -5.66 -21.47
CA LYS A 69 -30.86 -6.56 -20.34
C LYS A 69 -31.20 -8.00 -20.69
N LYS A 70 -32.42 -8.27 -21.10
CA LYS A 70 -32.88 -9.63 -21.43
C LYS A 70 -32.09 -10.28 -22.58
N ARG A 71 -31.65 -9.46 -23.54
CA ARG A 71 -30.87 -9.98 -24.69
C ARG A 71 -29.42 -10.27 -24.30
N LEU A 72 -28.80 -9.49 -23.43
CA LEU A 72 -27.45 -9.73 -22.89
C LEU A 72 -27.44 -10.96 -21.99
N GLU A 73 -28.45 -11.12 -21.12
CA GLU A 73 -28.58 -12.30 -20.26
C GLU A 73 -28.74 -13.59 -21.07
N LYS A 74 -29.47 -13.55 -22.19
CA LYS A 74 -29.54 -14.70 -23.14
C LYS A 74 -28.19 -15.05 -23.78
N LYS A 75 -27.27 -14.09 -23.85
CA LYS A 75 -25.88 -14.31 -24.31
C LYS A 75 -24.93 -14.74 -23.19
N GLY A 76 -25.43 -14.86 -21.95
CA GLY A 76 -24.64 -15.25 -20.78
C GLY A 76 -23.96 -14.09 -20.06
N ILE A 77 -24.27 -12.85 -20.41
CA ILE A 77 -23.74 -11.66 -19.73
C ILE A 77 -24.73 -11.21 -18.67
N CYS A 78 -24.33 -11.30 -17.40
CA CYS A 78 -25.16 -10.81 -16.29
C CYS A 78 -25.31 -9.28 -16.39
N THR A 79 -26.54 -8.80 -16.34
CA THR A 79 -26.82 -7.38 -16.53
C THR A 79 -27.64 -6.83 -15.37
N PHE A 80 -27.02 -5.98 -14.58
CA PHE A 80 -27.71 -5.19 -13.56
C PHE A 80 -28.25 -3.90 -14.18
N LEU A 81 -29.45 -3.49 -13.78
CA LEU A 81 -29.93 -2.14 -14.07
C LEU A 81 -29.34 -1.19 -13.02
N ASN A 82 -28.59 -0.19 -13.46
CA ASN A 82 -27.95 0.81 -12.62
C ASN A 82 -28.63 2.17 -12.84
N LEU A 83 -29.33 2.68 -11.84
CA LEU A 83 -30.00 3.95 -11.89
C LEU A 83 -29.08 5.03 -11.33
N GLU A 84 -28.68 5.99 -12.15
CA GLU A 84 -27.93 7.15 -11.70
C GLU A 84 -28.87 8.31 -11.41
N VAL A 85 -28.81 8.83 -10.19
CA VAL A 85 -29.61 9.98 -9.74
C VAL A 85 -28.68 11.06 -9.20
N ARG A 86 -29.11 12.32 -9.26
CA ARG A 86 -28.41 13.42 -8.62
C ARG A 86 -29.01 13.70 -7.27
N LEU A 87 -28.17 13.73 -6.25
CA LEU A 87 -28.57 14.19 -4.92
C LEU A 87 -28.61 15.72 -4.89
N SER A 88 -29.51 16.29 -4.11
CA SER A 88 -29.58 17.74 -3.87
C SER A 88 -28.36 18.28 -3.09
N ASN A 89 -27.54 17.39 -2.54
CA ASN A 89 -26.29 17.74 -1.89
C ASN A 89 -25.27 18.19 -2.92
N ILE A 90 -24.55 19.26 -2.59
CA ILE A 90 -23.57 19.89 -3.51
C ILE A 90 -22.16 19.55 -3.06
N ASN A 91 -21.32 19.11 -3.98
CA ASN A 91 -19.92 18.83 -3.73
C ASN A 91 -19.08 20.15 -3.64
N LYS A 92 -17.77 20.01 -3.39
CA LYS A 92 -16.83 21.14 -3.26
C LYS A 92 -16.77 22.05 -4.50
N ASP A 93 -17.10 21.52 -5.65
CA ASP A 93 -17.03 22.20 -6.95
C ASP A 93 -18.40 22.80 -7.34
N GLY A 94 -19.36 22.80 -6.43
CA GLY A 94 -20.70 23.33 -6.64
C GLY A 94 -21.61 22.43 -7.48
N GLN A 95 -21.23 21.15 -7.66
CA GLN A 95 -21.98 20.16 -8.44
C GLN A 95 -22.86 19.30 -7.53
N MET A 96 -24.01 18.89 -8.01
CA MET A 96 -24.84 17.88 -7.36
C MET A 96 -24.10 16.54 -7.41
N ILE A 97 -24.33 15.72 -6.37
CA ILE A 97 -23.63 14.43 -6.24
C ILE A 97 -24.37 13.38 -7.05
N ASP A 98 -23.67 12.71 -7.96
CA ASP A 98 -24.18 11.57 -8.71
C ASP A 98 -24.14 10.31 -7.82
N TYR A 99 -25.27 9.64 -7.73
CA TYR A 99 -25.50 8.50 -6.85
C TYR A 99 -26.14 7.35 -7.62
N HIS A 100 -25.65 6.15 -7.39
CA HIS A 100 -26.02 4.97 -8.13
C HIS A 100 -26.85 4.01 -7.27
N ILE A 101 -27.88 3.43 -7.88
CA ILE A 101 -28.70 2.38 -7.33
C ILE A 101 -28.65 1.20 -8.32
N ILE A 102 -27.97 0.15 -7.93
CA ILE A 102 -27.80 -1.07 -8.74
C ILE A 102 -28.81 -2.09 -8.26
N PHE A 103 -29.79 -2.39 -9.11
CA PHE A 103 -30.86 -3.34 -8.79
C PHE A 103 -30.44 -4.78 -9.04
N ASP A 104 -30.93 -5.69 -8.20
CA ASP A 104 -30.81 -7.11 -8.38
C ASP A 104 -31.29 -7.52 -9.79
N ASN A 105 -30.46 -8.24 -10.51
CA ASN A 105 -30.78 -8.67 -11.89
C ASN A 105 -31.96 -9.66 -11.97
N GLN A 106 -32.33 -10.30 -10.86
CA GLN A 106 -33.48 -11.20 -10.78
C GLN A 106 -34.76 -10.47 -10.33
N LEU A 107 -34.67 -9.19 -9.96
CA LEU A 107 -35.82 -8.41 -9.52
C LEU A 107 -36.81 -8.22 -10.68
N ASP A 108 -38.11 -8.35 -10.39
CA ASP A 108 -39.15 -8.15 -11.39
C ASP A 108 -39.14 -6.69 -11.91
N ASP A 109 -39.18 -6.55 -13.24
CA ASP A 109 -39.17 -5.23 -13.90
C ASP A 109 -40.30 -4.30 -13.38
N SER A 110 -41.45 -4.86 -12.92
CA SER A 110 -42.57 -4.08 -12.38
C SER A 110 -42.23 -3.40 -11.06
N ILE A 111 -41.40 -4.03 -10.22
CA ILE A 111 -40.98 -3.45 -8.93
C ILE A 111 -40.14 -2.18 -9.20
N ILE A 112 -39.19 -2.29 -10.15
CA ILE A 112 -38.36 -1.14 -10.55
C ILE A 112 -39.24 -0.03 -11.12
N LYS A 113 -40.19 -0.36 -12.03
CA LYS A 113 -41.11 0.61 -12.61
C LYS A 113 -41.99 1.30 -11.55
N ASN A 114 -42.44 0.55 -10.55
CA ASN A 114 -43.23 1.11 -9.42
C ASN A 114 -42.38 2.06 -8.57
N PHE A 115 -41.11 1.70 -8.32
CA PHE A 115 -40.16 2.59 -7.63
C PHE A 115 -39.97 3.89 -8.41
N LEU A 116 -39.77 3.84 -9.74
CA LEU A 116 -39.61 5.02 -10.58
C LEU A 116 -40.88 5.88 -10.65
N ALA A 117 -42.06 5.29 -10.51
CA ALA A 117 -43.34 6.00 -10.49
C ALA A 117 -43.63 6.65 -9.13
N SER A 118 -43.15 6.06 -8.03
CA SER A 118 -43.37 6.56 -6.68
C SER A 118 -42.31 7.52 -6.16
N SER A 119 -41.07 7.42 -6.71
CA SER A 119 -39.95 8.31 -6.34
C SER A 119 -40.07 9.64 -7.07
N LYS A 120 -39.82 10.74 -6.33
CA LYS A 120 -39.94 12.09 -6.87
C LYS A 120 -38.62 12.83 -6.83
N ALA A 121 -38.34 13.59 -7.89
CA ALA A 121 -37.23 14.53 -7.95
C ALA A 121 -37.75 15.97 -7.96
N GLN A 122 -37.02 16.85 -7.29
CA GLN A 122 -37.22 18.28 -7.37
C GLN A 122 -36.73 18.79 -8.75
N THR A 123 -37.52 19.57 -9.44
CA THR A 123 -37.22 20.15 -10.77
C THR A 123 -37.42 21.67 -10.76
N GLY A 124 -36.56 22.37 -9.99
CA GLY A 124 -36.77 23.79 -9.67
C GLY A 124 -37.88 23.95 -8.64
N ASP A 125 -39.00 24.61 -8.98
CA ASP A 125 -40.11 24.89 -8.06
C ASP A 125 -41.17 23.75 -7.99
N SER A 126 -40.98 22.65 -8.70
CA SER A 126 -41.96 21.54 -8.74
C SER A 126 -41.32 20.19 -8.50
N GLU A 127 -42.13 19.26 -8.01
CA GLU A 127 -41.74 17.85 -7.89
C GLU A 127 -42.39 17.02 -9.00
N LYS A 128 -41.59 16.11 -9.60
CA LYS A 128 -42.09 15.15 -10.58
C LYS A 128 -41.64 13.75 -10.24
N ALA A 129 -42.49 12.76 -10.52
CA ALA A 129 -42.07 11.36 -10.43
C ALA A 129 -40.95 11.07 -11.42
N PHE A 130 -40.04 10.15 -11.08
CA PHE A 130 -38.89 9.84 -11.92
C PHE A 130 -39.30 9.43 -13.34
N ASN A 131 -40.31 8.63 -13.50
CA ASN A 131 -40.84 8.20 -14.81
C ASN A 131 -41.46 9.36 -15.61
N GLN A 132 -41.83 10.49 -14.98
CA GLN A 132 -42.43 11.66 -15.62
C GLN A 132 -41.42 12.75 -15.97
N LEU A 133 -40.17 12.62 -15.54
CA LEU A 133 -39.11 13.58 -15.82
C LEU A 133 -38.91 13.71 -17.34
N THR A 134 -38.85 14.94 -17.84
CA THR A 134 -38.46 15.21 -19.23
C THR A 134 -36.94 15.15 -19.38
N LYS A 135 -36.47 15.16 -20.64
CA LYS A 135 -35.03 15.24 -20.94
C LYS A 135 -34.41 16.51 -20.34
N ASP A 136 -35.10 17.65 -20.44
CA ASP A 136 -34.64 18.93 -19.89
C ASP A 136 -34.56 18.90 -18.36
N ASP A 137 -35.57 18.29 -17.69
CA ASP A 137 -35.52 18.09 -16.24
C ASP A 137 -34.28 17.30 -15.82
N ILE A 138 -34.01 16.18 -16.48
CA ILE A 138 -32.88 15.32 -16.18
C ILE A 138 -31.53 16.00 -16.45
N GLN A 139 -31.41 16.74 -17.56
CA GLN A 139 -30.17 17.42 -17.92
C GLN A 139 -29.81 18.56 -16.97
N ASN A 140 -30.80 19.33 -16.51
CA ASN A 140 -30.54 20.64 -15.92
C ASN A 140 -31.01 20.81 -14.47
N LYS A 141 -32.06 20.11 -14.02
CA LYS A 141 -32.80 20.51 -12.81
C LYS A 141 -33.10 19.39 -11.81
N ALA A 142 -33.19 18.14 -12.27
CA ALA A 142 -33.67 17.06 -11.42
C ALA A 142 -32.64 16.71 -10.34
N ALA A 143 -33.10 16.73 -9.09
CA ALA A 143 -32.34 16.27 -7.94
C ALA A 143 -33.28 15.64 -6.90
N ILE A 144 -32.77 14.72 -6.11
CA ILE A 144 -33.50 14.11 -4.99
C ILE A 144 -32.74 14.33 -3.67
N ASN A 145 -33.48 14.58 -2.59
CA ASN A 145 -32.88 14.58 -1.26
C ASN A 145 -32.43 13.18 -0.88
N PHE A 146 -31.26 13.07 -0.28
CA PHE A 146 -30.65 11.77 0.06
C PHE A 146 -31.51 10.93 1.02
N ASP A 147 -32.07 11.56 2.05
CA ASP A 147 -32.90 10.85 3.02
C ASP A 147 -34.21 10.37 2.38
N ASN A 148 -34.84 11.20 1.54
CA ASN A 148 -36.04 10.81 0.81
C ASN A 148 -35.77 9.63 -0.15
N LEU A 149 -34.60 9.59 -0.78
CA LEU A 149 -34.18 8.45 -1.60
C LEU A 149 -34.07 7.18 -0.77
N LEU A 150 -33.40 7.26 0.37
CA LEU A 150 -33.22 6.10 1.27
C LEU A 150 -34.55 5.61 1.85
N GLU A 151 -35.47 6.53 2.23
CA GLU A 151 -36.81 6.17 2.66
C GLU A 151 -37.54 5.38 1.58
N LYS A 152 -37.48 5.82 0.33
CA LYS A 152 -38.10 5.13 -0.80
C LYS A 152 -37.48 3.76 -1.08
N LEU A 153 -36.19 3.63 -0.96
CA LEU A 153 -35.47 2.35 -1.13
C LEU A 153 -35.79 1.35 0.00
N CYS A 154 -36.01 1.84 1.22
CA CYS A 154 -36.32 1.03 2.40
C CYS A 154 -37.84 0.85 2.65
N GLU A 155 -38.72 1.39 1.80
CA GLU A 155 -40.17 1.37 1.97
C GLU A 155 -40.69 -0.07 2.08
N GLU A 156 -41.38 -0.35 3.22
CA GLU A 156 -41.93 -1.68 3.46
C GLU A 156 -43.00 -2.04 2.43
N GLY A 157 -42.97 -3.27 1.95
CA GLY A 157 -43.89 -3.75 0.92
C GLY A 157 -43.56 -3.34 -0.52
N SER A 158 -42.53 -2.52 -0.74
CA SER A 158 -42.04 -2.14 -2.10
C SER A 158 -41.46 -3.31 -2.87
N GLY A 159 -40.97 -4.36 -2.21
CA GLY A 159 -40.22 -5.46 -2.81
C GLY A 159 -38.75 -5.13 -3.10
N LEU A 160 -38.26 -3.93 -2.76
CA LEU A 160 -36.89 -3.50 -3.02
C LEU A 160 -35.90 -3.89 -1.92
N LYS A 161 -36.35 -3.98 -0.68
CA LYS A 161 -35.47 -4.21 0.47
C LYS A 161 -34.64 -5.48 0.30
N GLY A 162 -33.31 -5.34 0.27
CA GLY A 162 -32.35 -6.43 0.05
C GLY A 162 -32.11 -6.78 -1.43
N HIS A 163 -32.71 -6.04 -2.38
CA HIS A 163 -32.57 -6.23 -3.82
C HIS A 163 -31.95 -5.04 -4.54
N TYR A 164 -31.15 -4.24 -3.84
CA TYR A 164 -30.36 -3.17 -4.42
C TYR A 164 -29.05 -2.99 -3.65
N ILE A 165 -28.07 -2.43 -4.33
CA ILE A 165 -26.79 -1.97 -3.78
C ILE A 165 -26.60 -0.53 -4.22
N THR A 166 -26.01 0.30 -3.34
CA THR A 166 -25.83 1.72 -3.60
C THR A 166 -24.36 2.09 -3.72
N GLY A 167 -24.09 3.13 -4.52
CA GLY A 167 -22.75 3.64 -4.70
C GLY A 167 -22.69 5.11 -5.10
N PHE A 168 -21.49 5.67 -5.03
CA PHE A 168 -21.23 7.03 -5.49
C PHE A 168 -19.91 7.10 -6.26
N LEU A 169 -19.73 8.19 -7.05
CA LEU A 169 -18.47 8.44 -7.73
C LEU A 169 -17.45 9.09 -6.79
N SER A 170 -16.25 8.54 -6.72
CA SER A 170 -15.17 9.13 -5.92
C SER A 170 -14.46 10.28 -6.62
N ARG A 171 -14.49 10.33 -7.95
CA ARG A 171 -13.85 11.34 -8.79
C ARG A 171 -14.65 11.63 -10.04
N GLY A 172 -14.45 12.82 -10.59
CA GLY A 172 -15.14 13.30 -11.78
C GLY A 172 -16.25 14.29 -11.44
N HIS A 173 -17.11 14.56 -12.42
CA HIS A 173 -18.31 15.38 -12.24
C HIS A 173 -19.24 14.68 -11.26
N GLY A 174 -19.88 15.44 -10.39
CA GLY A 174 -20.82 14.87 -9.39
C GLY A 174 -20.19 13.97 -8.33
N SER A 175 -18.87 13.92 -8.20
CA SER A 175 -18.19 13.05 -7.25
C SER A 175 -18.35 13.50 -5.80
N ALA A 176 -18.43 12.52 -4.88
CA ALA A 176 -18.33 12.73 -3.45
C ALA A 176 -16.93 12.31 -2.99
N THR A 177 -16.09 13.25 -2.56
CA THR A 177 -14.75 12.97 -2.02
C THR A 177 -14.70 13.22 -0.53
N CYS A 178 -14.24 12.24 0.24
CA CYS A 178 -13.99 12.36 1.68
C CYS A 178 -12.60 12.93 1.95
N GLU A 179 -12.39 14.23 1.69
CA GLU A 179 -11.20 14.91 2.18
C GLU A 179 -11.50 15.54 3.56
N PRO A 180 -10.80 15.14 4.65
CA PRO A 180 -11.14 15.52 6.02
C PRO A 180 -11.14 17.03 6.32
N GLU A 181 -10.48 17.82 5.49
CA GLU A 181 -10.18 19.23 5.78
C GLU A 181 -11.25 20.23 5.31
N ARG A 182 -12.42 19.76 4.81
CA ARG A 182 -13.41 20.65 4.19
C ARG A 182 -14.74 20.71 4.93
N LYS A 183 -15.38 21.89 4.90
CA LYS A 183 -16.63 22.26 5.61
C LYS A 183 -17.87 21.40 5.32
N THR A 184 -17.80 20.48 4.36
CA THR A 184 -18.89 19.58 3.96
C THR A 184 -18.68 18.14 4.42
N HIS A 185 -17.74 17.89 5.30
CA HIS A 185 -17.34 16.56 5.76
C HIS A 185 -18.49 15.70 6.27
N SER A 186 -19.42 16.27 7.05
CA SER A 186 -20.54 15.51 7.65
C SER A 186 -21.49 14.94 6.60
N VAL A 187 -21.76 15.67 5.51
CA VAL A 187 -22.62 15.20 4.42
C VAL A 187 -21.97 14.04 3.67
N TYR A 188 -20.68 14.18 3.35
CA TYR A 188 -19.94 13.10 2.70
C TYR A 188 -19.79 11.88 3.59
N GLU A 189 -19.59 12.07 4.88
CA GLU A 189 -19.51 10.98 5.84
C GLU A 189 -20.82 10.19 5.87
N GLU A 190 -21.96 10.87 5.84
CA GLU A 190 -23.26 10.22 5.83
C GLU A 190 -23.49 9.43 4.53
N ILE A 191 -23.24 10.04 3.37
CA ILE A 191 -23.35 9.36 2.07
C ILE A 191 -22.42 8.16 2.04
N THR A 192 -21.15 8.33 2.45
CA THR A 192 -20.17 7.24 2.50
C THR A 192 -20.62 6.11 3.43
N ARG A 193 -21.08 6.44 4.62
CA ARG A 193 -21.51 5.45 5.61
C ARG A 193 -22.68 4.60 5.11
N LYS A 194 -23.64 5.23 4.45
CA LYS A 194 -24.88 4.59 3.97
C LYS A 194 -24.76 3.94 2.59
N SER A 195 -23.69 4.19 1.86
CA SER A 195 -23.44 3.56 0.56
C SER A 195 -22.66 2.25 0.71
N ASP A 196 -22.80 1.36 -0.25
CA ASP A 196 -22.21 0.02 -0.23
C ASP A 196 -20.87 -0.04 -0.97
N LEU A 197 -20.73 0.67 -2.09
CA LEU A 197 -19.55 0.64 -2.94
C LEU A 197 -19.20 2.02 -3.52
N ILE A 198 -18.04 2.09 -4.16
CA ILE A 198 -17.53 3.30 -4.80
C ILE A 198 -17.23 3.00 -6.27
N LEU A 199 -17.74 3.84 -7.16
CA LEU A 199 -17.40 3.81 -8.58
C LEU A 199 -16.30 4.82 -8.89
N HIS A 200 -15.45 4.50 -9.85
CA HIS A 200 -14.29 5.31 -10.21
C HIS A 200 -14.02 5.23 -11.72
N SER A 201 -14.13 6.33 -12.43
CA SER A 201 -13.96 6.38 -13.89
C SER A 201 -12.67 7.07 -14.39
N SER A 202 -11.76 7.46 -13.48
CA SER A 202 -10.52 8.16 -13.85
C SER A 202 -9.60 7.32 -14.73
N ASP A 203 -8.95 7.97 -15.71
CA ASP A 203 -7.90 7.36 -16.54
C ASP A 203 -6.53 7.29 -15.84
N LYS A 204 -6.36 8.04 -14.74
CA LYS A 204 -5.09 8.10 -14.01
C LYS A 204 -4.99 6.96 -12.99
N ILE A 205 -4.17 5.97 -13.30
CA ILE A 205 -3.95 4.79 -12.45
C ILE A 205 -3.48 5.17 -11.03
N ASP A 206 -2.64 6.21 -10.91
CA ASP A 206 -2.13 6.67 -9.61
C ASP A 206 -3.27 7.19 -8.70
N ASN A 207 -4.25 7.89 -9.28
CA ASN A 207 -5.42 8.34 -8.53
C ASN A 207 -6.26 7.16 -8.06
N LEU A 208 -6.47 6.20 -8.95
CA LEU A 208 -7.24 5.00 -8.68
C LEU A 208 -6.60 4.16 -7.56
N MET A 209 -5.29 3.92 -7.64
CA MET A 209 -4.57 3.14 -6.62
C MET A 209 -4.48 3.84 -5.28
N ARG A 210 -4.30 5.19 -5.28
CA ARG A 210 -4.32 6.01 -4.06
C ARG A 210 -5.69 5.96 -3.40
N ASP A 211 -6.76 6.11 -4.16
CA ASP A 211 -8.12 6.11 -3.64
C ASP A 211 -8.50 4.71 -3.14
N ARG A 212 -8.13 3.64 -3.87
CA ARG A 212 -8.31 2.27 -3.41
C ARG A 212 -7.63 2.02 -2.06
N LYS A 213 -6.37 2.45 -1.93
CA LYS A 213 -5.63 2.34 -0.67
C LYS A 213 -6.33 3.12 0.46
N TYR A 214 -6.80 4.32 0.18
CA TYR A 214 -7.54 5.11 1.17
C TYR A 214 -8.77 4.37 1.68
N TRP A 215 -9.60 3.82 0.78
CA TRP A 215 -10.85 3.16 1.14
C TRP A 215 -10.66 1.82 1.86
N LEU A 216 -9.56 1.12 1.60
CA LEU A 216 -9.27 -0.15 2.25
C LEU A 216 -8.50 -0.01 3.57
N GLU A 217 -7.60 0.99 3.69
CA GLU A 217 -6.65 1.06 4.81
C GLU A 217 -6.85 2.27 5.74
N THR A 218 -7.39 3.37 5.25
CA THR A 218 -7.41 4.66 5.97
C THR A 218 -8.81 5.12 6.34
N SER A 219 -9.80 4.87 5.49
CA SER A 219 -11.19 5.25 5.72
C SER A 219 -11.76 4.57 6.97
N PRO A 220 -12.59 5.26 7.77
CA PRO A 220 -13.33 4.61 8.86
C PRO A 220 -14.36 3.57 8.35
N TYR A 221 -14.69 3.63 7.06
CA TYR A 221 -15.60 2.70 6.39
C TYR A 221 -14.88 2.00 5.26
N ILE A 222 -14.59 0.72 5.40
CA ILE A 222 -14.01 -0.09 4.33
C ILE A 222 -15.05 -0.26 3.24
N LYS A 223 -14.71 0.12 2.00
CA LYS A 223 -15.61 0.05 0.84
C LYS A 223 -14.87 -0.53 -0.37
N PRO A 224 -15.51 -1.41 -1.16
CA PRO A 224 -14.99 -1.80 -2.46
C PRO A 224 -14.98 -0.60 -3.40
N LEU A 225 -13.83 -0.35 -4.03
CA LEU A 225 -13.70 0.63 -5.10
C LEU A 225 -13.62 -0.12 -6.42
N LEU A 226 -14.55 0.19 -7.32
CA LEU A 226 -14.69 -0.45 -8.62
C LEU A 226 -14.34 0.55 -9.73
N GLN A 227 -13.38 0.20 -10.57
CA GLN A 227 -13.14 0.93 -11.79
C GLN A 227 -14.22 0.59 -12.81
N SER A 228 -14.78 1.60 -13.45
CA SER A 228 -15.81 1.48 -14.47
C SER A 228 -15.52 2.42 -15.64
N SER A 229 -16.09 2.14 -16.81
CA SER A 229 -15.83 2.93 -18.03
C SER A 229 -16.55 4.27 -18.04
N ASP A 230 -17.75 4.34 -17.45
CA ASP A 230 -18.67 5.46 -17.63
C ASP A 230 -18.93 5.71 -19.12
N ALA A 231 -19.11 4.62 -19.86
CA ALA A 231 -19.18 4.64 -21.32
C ALA A 231 -20.47 5.30 -21.82
N HIS A 232 -20.34 6.26 -22.71
CA HIS A 232 -21.42 6.94 -23.40
C HIS A 232 -21.39 6.75 -24.92
N ASP A 233 -20.46 5.92 -25.41
CA ASP A 233 -20.36 5.48 -26.81
C ASP A 233 -19.79 4.06 -26.89
N LEU A 234 -19.87 3.44 -28.07
CA LEU A 234 -19.42 2.06 -28.27
C LEU A 234 -17.92 1.86 -28.06
N ASN A 235 -17.07 2.85 -28.33
CA ASN A 235 -15.61 2.72 -28.26
C ASN A 235 -15.10 2.70 -26.82
N GLN A 236 -15.89 3.19 -25.87
CA GLN A 236 -15.52 3.27 -24.45
C GLN A 236 -15.81 1.94 -23.72
N ILE A 237 -16.71 1.11 -24.28
CA ILE A 237 -17.11 -0.17 -23.67
C ILE A 237 -15.92 -1.12 -23.59
N GLY A 238 -15.68 -1.69 -22.42
CA GLY A 238 -14.57 -2.63 -22.16
C GLY A 238 -13.21 -1.97 -21.99
N GLY A 239 -13.11 -0.62 -22.13
CA GLY A 239 -11.86 0.13 -21.91
C GLY A 239 -11.43 0.20 -20.44
N LYS A 240 -12.38 0.14 -19.52
CA LYS A 240 -12.17 0.09 -18.06
C LYS A 240 -13.09 -0.94 -17.45
N TYR A 241 -12.58 -1.68 -16.50
CA TYR A 241 -13.32 -2.74 -15.80
C TYR A 241 -12.62 -3.07 -14.48
N THR A 242 -13.32 -3.80 -13.65
CA THR A 242 -12.79 -4.36 -12.41
C THR A 242 -12.85 -5.88 -12.47
N TRP A 243 -11.77 -6.55 -12.07
CA TRP A 243 -11.83 -7.98 -11.80
C TRP A 243 -12.50 -8.22 -10.46
N ILE A 244 -13.58 -8.97 -10.47
CA ILE A 244 -14.32 -9.37 -9.27
C ILE A 244 -14.31 -10.89 -9.15
N LYS A 245 -13.92 -11.38 -7.95
CA LYS A 245 -13.90 -12.80 -7.61
C LYS A 245 -15.21 -13.20 -6.96
N SER A 246 -16.21 -13.45 -7.79
CA SER A 246 -17.54 -13.88 -7.33
C SER A 246 -18.30 -14.57 -8.45
N ASP A 247 -19.47 -15.13 -8.10
CA ASP A 247 -20.46 -15.51 -9.10
C ASP A 247 -21.04 -14.27 -9.79
N THR A 248 -21.48 -14.45 -11.03
CA THR A 248 -22.15 -13.39 -11.81
C THR A 248 -23.61 -13.25 -11.39
N THR A 249 -23.83 -12.94 -10.12
CA THR A 249 -25.15 -12.81 -9.50
C THR A 249 -25.17 -11.59 -8.59
N PHE A 250 -26.36 -11.17 -8.18
CA PHE A 250 -26.51 -10.08 -7.21
C PHE A 250 -25.88 -10.44 -5.85
N GLU A 251 -26.04 -11.67 -5.40
CA GLU A 251 -25.38 -12.16 -4.19
C GLU A 251 -23.85 -12.09 -4.32
N GLY A 252 -23.30 -12.45 -5.51
CA GLY A 252 -21.87 -12.30 -5.82
C GLY A 252 -21.40 -10.85 -5.72
N LEU A 253 -22.21 -9.89 -6.18
CA LEU A 253 -21.93 -8.46 -6.00
C LEU A 253 -22.00 -8.05 -4.53
N HIS A 254 -22.94 -8.59 -3.79
CA HIS A 254 -23.09 -8.30 -2.36
C HIS A 254 -21.88 -8.80 -1.54
N GLN A 255 -21.29 -9.94 -1.91
CA GLN A 255 -20.13 -10.51 -1.21
C GLN A 255 -18.89 -9.61 -1.22
N ILE A 256 -18.68 -8.79 -2.26
CA ILE A 256 -17.51 -7.89 -2.32
C ILE A 256 -17.54 -6.79 -1.27
N ILE A 257 -18.70 -6.47 -0.73
CA ILE A 257 -18.86 -5.46 0.33
C ILE A 257 -18.18 -5.93 1.62
N PHE A 258 -18.22 -7.23 1.89
CA PHE A 258 -17.63 -7.83 3.09
C PHE A 258 -16.16 -8.16 2.96
N GLU A 259 -15.68 -8.46 1.74
CA GLU A 259 -14.29 -8.89 1.49
C GLU A 259 -13.66 -8.13 0.30
N PRO A 260 -13.66 -6.78 0.30
CA PRO A 260 -13.21 -6.01 -0.86
C PRO A 260 -11.73 -6.21 -1.18
N GLU A 261 -10.89 -6.50 -0.20
CA GLU A 261 -9.45 -6.71 -0.41
C GLU A 261 -9.17 -7.99 -1.21
N ASN A 262 -9.93 -9.06 -0.95
CA ASN A 262 -9.71 -10.38 -1.51
C ASN A 262 -10.50 -10.63 -2.80
N ARG A 263 -11.57 -9.87 -3.04
CA ARG A 263 -12.52 -10.11 -4.13
C ARG A 263 -12.50 -9.04 -5.22
N VAL A 264 -11.82 -7.91 -5.01
CA VAL A 264 -11.76 -6.80 -5.96
C VAL A 264 -10.31 -6.54 -6.36
N SER A 265 -10.02 -6.64 -7.64
CA SER A 265 -8.71 -6.31 -8.20
C SER A 265 -8.82 -5.41 -9.42
N ILE A 266 -7.95 -4.41 -9.47
CA ILE A 266 -7.82 -3.48 -10.58
C ILE A 266 -6.50 -3.77 -11.26
N SER A 267 -6.57 -4.48 -12.37
CA SER A 267 -5.40 -4.87 -13.16
C SER A 267 -5.80 -5.12 -14.61
N THR A 268 -4.86 -5.01 -15.53
CA THR A 268 -5.04 -5.34 -16.94
C THR A 268 -5.11 -6.86 -17.18
N GLU A 269 -4.43 -7.62 -16.32
CA GLU A 269 -4.37 -9.07 -16.40
C GLU A 269 -5.25 -9.72 -15.33
N LYS A 270 -5.72 -10.94 -15.62
CA LYS A 270 -6.52 -11.72 -14.68
C LYS A 270 -5.69 -12.02 -13.42
N PRO A 271 -6.15 -11.65 -12.23
CA PRO A 271 -5.47 -12.02 -11.00
C PRO A 271 -5.45 -13.54 -10.79
N GLU A 272 -4.45 -14.02 -10.04
CA GLU A 272 -4.36 -15.43 -9.60
C GLU A 272 -4.55 -16.46 -10.73
N THR A 273 -3.75 -16.37 -11.77
CA THR A 273 -3.74 -17.41 -12.81
C THR A 273 -2.93 -18.61 -12.32
N LYS A 274 -3.55 -19.78 -12.31
CA LYS A 274 -2.87 -21.05 -12.08
C LYS A 274 -2.62 -21.74 -13.42
N SER A 275 -1.52 -22.47 -13.50
CA SER A 275 -1.26 -23.29 -14.69
C SER A 275 -2.34 -24.36 -14.84
N PRO A 276 -2.99 -24.50 -16.01
CA PRO A 276 -4.10 -25.42 -16.19
C PRO A 276 -3.80 -26.87 -15.81
N TYR A 277 -2.55 -27.29 -15.93
CA TYR A 277 -2.10 -28.64 -15.54
C TYR A 277 -2.08 -28.89 -14.03
N LEU A 278 -2.22 -27.84 -13.20
CA LEU A 278 -2.27 -27.92 -11.73
C LEU A 278 -3.69 -27.83 -11.17
N VAL A 279 -4.70 -27.71 -12.04
CA VAL A 279 -6.09 -27.50 -11.64
C VAL A 279 -6.95 -28.67 -12.07
N ILE A 280 -7.63 -29.31 -11.10
CA ILE A 280 -8.69 -30.27 -11.39
C ILE A 280 -9.90 -29.48 -11.88
N ASP A 281 -10.32 -29.73 -13.12
CA ASP A 281 -11.44 -29.05 -13.77
C ASP A 281 -12.79 -29.58 -13.29
N HIS A 282 -12.96 -30.87 -13.41
CA HIS A 282 -14.18 -31.56 -12.99
C HIS A 282 -13.92 -33.04 -12.75
N VAL A 283 -14.88 -33.68 -12.11
CA VAL A 283 -14.97 -35.15 -12.04
C VAL A 283 -16.24 -35.62 -12.72
N GLU A 284 -16.16 -36.79 -13.33
CA GLU A 284 -17.32 -37.50 -13.88
C GLU A 284 -17.46 -38.84 -13.16
N PHE A 285 -18.67 -39.16 -12.74
CA PHE A 285 -18.98 -40.47 -12.20
C PHE A 285 -20.34 -40.97 -12.65
N SER A 286 -20.41 -42.27 -12.87
CA SER A 286 -21.62 -42.94 -13.34
C SER A 286 -22.20 -43.79 -12.23
N GLN A 287 -23.48 -43.63 -11.97
CA GLN A 287 -24.26 -44.52 -11.13
C GLN A 287 -25.17 -45.36 -12.03
N SER A 288 -24.98 -46.70 -12.00
CA SER A 288 -25.85 -47.62 -12.71
C SER A 288 -27.01 -48.02 -11.80
N ASN A 289 -28.21 -47.58 -12.13
CA ASN A 289 -29.44 -48.18 -11.65
C ASN A 289 -29.91 -49.22 -12.67
N ALA A 290 -30.75 -50.19 -12.27
CA ALA A 290 -31.14 -51.33 -13.06
C ALA A 290 -31.71 -51.02 -14.49
N THR A 291 -31.99 -49.74 -14.77
CA THR A 291 -32.61 -49.29 -16.02
C THR A 291 -31.88 -48.16 -16.76
N ASN A 292 -31.05 -47.38 -16.06
CA ASN A 292 -30.33 -46.22 -16.66
C ASN A 292 -28.96 -45.99 -16.02
N THR A 293 -27.99 -45.64 -16.83
CA THR A 293 -26.69 -45.13 -16.35
C THR A 293 -26.72 -43.60 -16.48
N GLU A 294 -26.79 -42.88 -15.36
CA GLU A 294 -26.67 -41.44 -15.34
C GLU A 294 -25.22 -41.07 -15.05
N THR A 295 -24.66 -40.21 -15.88
CA THR A 295 -23.33 -39.63 -15.65
C THR A 295 -23.49 -38.25 -15.03
N THR A 296 -22.93 -38.08 -13.85
CA THR A 296 -22.90 -36.79 -13.13
C THR A 296 -21.55 -36.14 -13.35
N LYS A 297 -21.57 -34.88 -13.75
CA LYS A 297 -20.36 -34.01 -13.81
C LYS A 297 -20.39 -33.02 -12.67
N LEU A 298 -19.25 -32.89 -11.98
CA LEU A 298 -19.07 -31.95 -10.89
C LEU A 298 -17.84 -31.07 -11.16
N PHE A 299 -18.07 -29.81 -11.44
CA PHE A 299 -17.03 -28.82 -11.74
C PHE A 299 -16.44 -28.24 -10.48
N PHE A 300 -15.14 -27.95 -10.50
CA PHE A 300 -14.41 -27.38 -9.38
C PHE A 300 -13.92 -25.96 -9.67
N ASN A 301 -13.91 -25.14 -8.60
CA ASN A 301 -13.21 -23.88 -8.62
C ASN A 301 -11.69 -24.13 -8.65
N PRO A 302 -10.89 -23.34 -9.38
CA PRO A 302 -9.43 -23.52 -9.40
C PRO A 302 -8.75 -23.25 -8.03
N ASN A 303 -9.46 -22.67 -7.06
CA ASN A 303 -8.93 -22.38 -5.73
C ASN A 303 -9.52 -23.30 -4.66
N LEU A 304 -10.42 -22.81 -3.82
CA LEU A 304 -11.00 -23.55 -2.71
C LEU A 304 -12.37 -24.12 -3.10
N ASN A 305 -12.54 -25.42 -2.87
CA ASN A 305 -13.83 -26.10 -2.99
C ASN A 305 -14.23 -26.68 -1.63
N THR A 306 -15.44 -26.42 -1.19
CA THR A 306 -15.97 -26.93 0.07
C THR A 306 -17.08 -27.94 -0.19
N VAL A 307 -16.91 -29.15 0.33
CA VAL A 307 -17.92 -30.21 0.22
C VAL A 307 -18.71 -30.27 1.53
N ILE A 308 -19.96 -29.82 1.49
CA ILE A 308 -20.87 -29.80 2.63
C ILE A 308 -22.01 -30.82 2.47
N GLY A 309 -22.50 -31.31 3.58
CA GLY A 309 -23.64 -32.25 3.59
C GLY A 309 -23.78 -32.99 4.91
N GLY A 310 -24.88 -33.64 5.11
CA GLY A 310 -25.17 -34.47 6.28
C GLY A 310 -24.24 -35.68 6.41
N ARG A 311 -24.38 -36.41 7.52
CA ARG A 311 -23.63 -37.65 7.76
C ARG A 311 -24.02 -38.69 6.70
N SER A 312 -23.06 -39.46 6.18
CA SER A 312 -23.25 -40.53 5.19
C SER A 312 -23.70 -40.07 3.79
N ASN A 313 -23.59 -38.79 3.45
CA ASN A 313 -23.97 -38.23 2.14
C ASN A 313 -22.82 -38.26 1.10
N GLY A 314 -21.81 -39.08 1.27
CA GLY A 314 -20.77 -39.31 0.25
C GLY A 314 -19.64 -38.28 0.20
N LYS A 315 -19.57 -37.31 1.15
CA LYS A 315 -18.50 -36.29 1.19
C LYS A 315 -17.09 -36.90 1.13
N SER A 316 -16.81 -37.81 2.08
CA SER A 316 -15.51 -38.50 2.16
C SER A 316 -15.30 -39.46 0.98
N THR A 317 -16.39 -40.04 0.45
CA THR A 317 -16.33 -40.89 -0.75
C THR A 317 -15.84 -40.11 -1.95
N LEU A 318 -16.34 -38.88 -2.17
CA LEU A 318 -15.90 -38.02 -3.29
C LEU A 318 -14.39 -37.67 -3.15
N THR A 319 -13.95 -37.18 -2.01
CA THR A 319 -12.55 -36.80 -1.81
C THR A 319 -11.59 -38.00 -1.88
N ASN A 320 -11.99 -39.13 -1.29
CA ASN A 320 -11.22 -40.37 -1.37
C ASN A 320 -11.13 -40.90 -2.84
N SER A 321 -12.20 -40.77 -3.62
CA SER A 321 -12.22 -41.20 -5.03
C SER A 321 -11.28 -40.38 -5.89
N ILE A 322 -11.23 -39.06 -5.68
CA ILE A 322 -10.27 -38.16 -6.35
C ILE A 322 -8.84 -38.61 -6.02
N ALA A 323 -8.53 -38.77 -4.72
CA ALA A 323 -7.22 -39.22 -4.29
C ALA A 323 -6.85 -40.60 -4.84
N GLN A 324 -7.76 -41.57 -4.79
CA GLN A 324 -7.54 -42.89 -5.30
C GLN A 324 -7.28 -42.93 -6.82
N CYS A 325 -7.98 -42.12 -7.60
CA CYS A 325 -7.77 -42.02 -9.03
C CYS A 325 -6.44 -41.42 -9.44
N LEU A 326 -5.98 -40.39 -8.69
CA LEU A 326 -4.78 -39.63 -9.04
C LEU A 326 -3.52 -40.15 -8.35
N ASN A 327 -3.64 -40.93 -7.26
CA ASN A 327 -2.50 -41.38 -6.49
C ASN A 327 -2.68 -42.77 -5.88
N ASN A 328 -2.58 -43.78 -6.73
CA ASN A 328 -2.69 -45.19 -6.30
C ASN A 328 -1.66 -45.61 -5.23
N LYS A 329 -0.55 -44.87 -5.06
CA LYS A 329 0.52 -45.19 -4.12
C LYS A 329 0.27 -44.67 -2.70
N LEU A 330 -0.59 -43.66 -2.56
CA LEU A 330 -0.89 -43.01 -1.27
C LEU A 330 -2.22 -43.46 -0.66
N PHE A 331 -2.82 -44.50 -1.16
CA PHE A 331 -3.98 -45.07 -0.51
C PHE A 331 -3.55 -45.60 0.85
N ILE A 332 -3.88 -44.84 1.89
CA ILE A 332 -3.51 -45.18 3.28
C ILE A 332 -4.19 -46.50 3.62
N PRO A 333 -3.41 -47.50 4.05
CA PRO A 333 -3.97 -48.77 4.50
C PRO A 333 -5.03 -48.48 5.56
N GLN A 334 -6.15 -49.14 5.50
CA GLN A 334 -7.20 -49.10 6.52
C GLN A 334 -6.53 -49.26 7.88
N ASP A 335 -6.76 -48.30 8.79
CA ASP A 335 -6.33 -48.48 10.16
C ASP A 335 -7.06 -49.69 10.72
N PRO A 336 -6.35 -50.80 11.01
CA PRO A 336 -6.96 -52.03 11.49
C PRO A 336 -7.72 -51.86 12.81
N HIS A 337 -7.49 -50.76 13.54
CA HIS A 337 -8.09 -50.47 14.84
C HIS A 337 -9.34 -49.58 14.76
N SER A 338 -9.58 -48.88 13.67
CA SER A 338 -10.74 -47.94 13.57
C SER A 338 -12.03 -48.61 13.08
N GLY A 339 -11.96 -49.80 12.45
CA GLY A 339 -13.13 -50.47 11.89
C GLY A 339 -13.84 -49.72 10.76
N ARG A 340 -13.31 -48.57 10.33
CA ARG A 340 -13.88 -47.68 9.33
C ARG A 340 -13.16 -47.87 8.01
N GLY A 341 -13.78 -48.60 7.08
CA GLY A 341 -13.28 -48.68 5.71
C GLY A 341 -13.31 -47.31 5.01
N MET A 342 -12.28 -47.00 4.25
CA MET A 342 -12.34 -45.85 3.32
C MET A 342 -13.24 -46.25 2.14
N TYR A 343 -14.34 -45.54 2.00
CA TYR A 343 -15.24 -45.72 0.87
C TYR A 343 -14.80 -44.80 -0.28
N ALA A 344 -14.61 -45.36 -1.47
CA ALA A 344 -14.37 -44.63 -2.70
C ALA A 344 -15.26 -45.25 -3.81
N PHE A 345 -15.52 -44.51 -4.88
CA PHE A 345 -16.15 -45.05 -6.08
C PHE A 345 -15.20 -46.04 -6.74
N ASN A 346 -15.78 -47.01 -7.47
CA ASN A 346 -14.96 -47.89 -8.28
C ASN A 346 -14.26 -47.09 -9.39
N ASN A 347 -12.96 -47.26 -9.56
CA ASN A 347 -12.15 -46.50 -10.52
C ASN A 347 -12.68 -46.63 -11.98
N SER A 348 -13.41 -47.71 -12.32
CA SER A 348 -14.04 -47.85 -13.64
C SER A 348 -15.19 -46.86 -13.87
N ASN A 349 -15.75 -46.28 -12.82
CA ASN A 349 -16.95 -45.41 -12.89
C ASN A 349 -16.68 -43.99 -12.41
N PHE A 350 -15.41 -43.63 -12.15
CA PHE A 350 -15.02 -42.30 -11.64
C PHE A 350 -13.80 -41.79 -12.42
N ASN A 351 -13.93 -40.62 -13.04
CA ASN A 351 -12.89 -40.00 -13.85
C ASN A 351 -12.60 -38.60 -13.33
N VAL A 352 -11.32 -38.20 -13.31
CA VAL A 352 -10.84 -36.86 -12.96
C VAL A 352 -10.27 -36.22 -14.22
N TYR A 353 -10.67 -35.00 -14.49
CA TYR A 353 -10.21 -34.19 -15.62
C TYR A 353 -9.49 -32.93 -15.12
N TRP A 354 -8.35 -32.68 -15.72
CA TRP A 354 -7.58 -31.47 -15.46
C TRP A 354 -7.99 -30.37 -16.43
N GLN A 355 -7.75 -29.12 -16.06
CA GLN A 355 -8.17 -27.95 -16.85
C GLN A 355 -7.47 -27.86 -18.23
N ASP A 356 -6.34 -28.52 -18.41
CA ASP A 356 -5.66 -28.66 -19.71
C ASP A 356 -6.20 -29.81 -20.57
N GLY A 357 -7.26 -30.48 -20.16
CA GLY A 357 -7.91 -31.59 -20.86
C GLY A 357 -7.29 -32.97 -20.59
N ALA A 358 -6.23 -33.06 -19.75
CA ALA A 358 -5.69 -34.37 -19.37
C ALA A 358 -6.68 -35.12 -18.45
N SER A 359 -6.67 -36.46 -18.53
CA SER A 359 -7.47 -37.34 -17.69
C SER A 359 -6.59 -38.23 -16.80
N ILE A 360 -7.18 -39.20 -16.13
CA ILE A 360 -6.60 -40.11 -15.12
C ILE A 360 -5.21 -40.67 -15.46
N ASN A 361 -4.86 -40.84 -16.73
CA ASN A 361 -3.57 -41.42 -17.15
C ASN A 361 -2.39 -40.44 -17.12
N SER A 362 -2.55 -39.26 -16.54
CA SER A 362 -1.45 -38.30 -16.33
C SER A 362 -0.66 -38.68 -15.08
N ASP A 363 0.67 -38.57 -15.13
CA ASP A 363 1.59 -38.79 -13.97
C ASP A 363 1.46 -37.69 -12.92
N ARG A 364 0.29 -37.09 -12.74
CA ARG A 364 0.04 -35.97 -11.83
C ARG A 364 -0.44 -36.47 -10.49
N GLU A 365 0.19 -35.95 -9.44
CA GLU A 365 -0.12 -36.29 -8.07
C GLU A 365 -0.94 -35.18 -7.38
N VAL A 366 -1.79 -35.59 -6.43
CA VAL A 366 -2.47 -34.68 -5.50
C VAL A 366 -2.03 -35.02 -4.08
N GLU A 367 -1.90 -34.01 -3.25
CA GLU A 367 -1.68 -34.22 -1.83
C GLU A 367 -3.03 -34.49 -1.14
N PHE A 368 -3.16 -35.70 -0.60
CA PHE A 368 -4.37 -36.13 0.09
C PHE A 368 -4.11 -36.25 1.60
N ILE A 369 -4.94 -35.55 2.38
CA ILE A 369 -4.86 -35.54 3.83
C ILE A 369 -6.15 -36.14 4.38
N PRO A 370 -6.12 -37.40 4.86
CA PRO A 370 -7.29 -38.03 5.45
C PRO A 370 -7.65 -37.44 6.80
N GLN A 371 -8.91 -37.54 7.20
CA GLN A 371 -9.43 -36.93 8.43
C GLN A 371 -8.69 -37.41 9.69
N ASP A 372 -8.37 -38.70 9.78
CA ASP A 372 -7.71 -39.27 10.94
C ASP A 372 -6.23 -38.88 11.07
N TYR A 373 -5.57 -38.58 9.94
CA TYR A 373 -4.20 -38.05 9.93
C TYR A 373 -4.13 -36.65 10.56
N MET A 374 -5.15 -35.81 10.32
CA MET A 374 -5.24 -34.48 10.93
C MET A 374 -5.39 -34.56 12.46
N ILE A 375 -6.08 -35.58 12.98
CA ILE A 375 -6.20 -35.79 14.44
C ILE A 375 -4.83 -36.15 15.04
N SER A 376 -4.07 -37.02 14.37
CA SER A 376 -2.73 -37.39 14.82
C SER A 376 -1.72 -36.25 14.79
N LEU A 377 -1.90 -35.29 13.86
CA LEU A 377 -1.08 -34.07 13.76
C LEU A 377 -1.49 -32.99 14.76
N ALA A 378 -2.74 -33.02 15.29
CA ALA A 378 -3.21 -32.03 16.25
C ALA A 378 -2.38 -32.04 17.55
N ASP A 379 -1.84 -33.18 17.92
CA ASP A 379 -1.01 -33.37 19.14
C ASP A 379 0.45 -32.91 18.96
N LYS A 380 0.90 -32.63 17.74
CA LYS A 380 2.30 -32.27 17.44
C LYS A 380 2.36 -30.99 16.57
N ASP A 381 2.54 -29.86 17.23
CA ASP A 381 2.58 -28.53 16.59
C ASP A 381 3.63 -28.39 15.48
N GLU A 382 4.80 -29.01 15.67
CA GLU A 382 5.90 -28.94 14.71
C GLU A 382 5.60 -29.72 13.43
N ASP A 383 5.06 -30.93 13.55
CA ASP A 383 4.69 -31.77 12.41
C ASP A 383 3.55 -31.12 11.60
N ARG A 384 2.57 -30.54 12.32
CA ARG A 384 1.46 -29.78 11.71
C ARG A 384 1.96 -28.58 10.93
N ASN A 385 2.84 -27.77 11.51
CA ASN A 385 3.39 -26.59 10.84
C ASN A 385 4.26 -26.97 9.64
N ASN A 386 5.01 -28.07 9.73
CA ASN A 386 5.81 -28.57 8.62
C ASN A 386 4.94 -29.06 7.46
N LEU A 387 3.85 -29.77 7.76
CA LEU A 387 2.89 -30.21 6.73
C LEU A 387 2.22 -29.01 6.05
N ILE A 388 1.73 -28.03 6.81
CA ILE A 388 1.14 -26.82 6.24
C ILE A 388 2.15 -26.08 5.35
N ARG A 389 3.40 -25.97 5.81
CA ARG A 389 4.47 -25.36 5.00
C ARG A 389 4.77 -26.15 3.73
N SER A 390 4.77 -27.48 3.77
CA SER A 390 5.01 -28.30 2.58
C SER A 390 3.91 -28.09 1.54
N ILE A 391 2.64 -28.10 1.97
CA ILE A 391 1.49 -27.86 1.10
C ILE A 391 1.54 -26.45 0.49
N VAL A 392 1.81 -25.43 1.30
CA VAL A 392 1.90 -24.05 0.81
C VAL A 392 3.08 -23.87 -0.14
N LYS A 393 4.18 -24.60 0.05
CA LYS A 393 5.37 -24.55 -0.80
C LYS A 393 5.21 -25.27 -2.15
N THR A 394 4.20 -26.09 -2.35
CA THR A 394 3.93 -26.72 -3.65
C THR A 394 3.54 -25.71 -4.72
N ASP A 395 2.94 -24.59 -4.34
CA ASP A 395 2.71 -23.46 -5.23
C ASP A 395 3.97 -22.61 -5.34
N GLU A 396 4.51 -22.43 -6.56
CA GLU A 396 5.75 -21.69 -6.80
C GLU A 396 5.66 -20.22 -6.35
N SER A 397 4.50 -19.58 -6.48
CA SER A 397 4.27 -18.20 -6.04
C SER A 397 4.34 -18.11 -4.52
N ASN A 398 3.69 -19.03 -3.82
CA ASN A 398 3.71 -19.08 -2.36
C ASN A 398 5.09 -19.46 -1.82
N TYR A 399 5.79 -20.37 -2.50
CA TYR A 399 7.18 -20.69 -2.17
C TYR A 399 8.08 -19.46 -2.24
N LYS A 400 7.99 -18.67 -3.31
CA LYS A 400 8.71 -17.40 -3.45
C LYS A 400 8.33 -16.39 -2.36
N LYS A 401 7.04 -16.30 -2.00
CA LYS A 401 6.58 -15.42 -0.91
C LYS A 401 7.17 -15.84 0.44
N ILE A 402 7.17 -17.14 0.75
CA ILE A 402 7.77 -17.68 1.99
C ILE A 402 9.26 -17.39 2.03
N LEU A 403 10.00 -17.65 0.93
CA LEU A 403 11.43 -17.34 0.87
C LEU A 403 11.70 -15.84 1.07
N ASN A 404 10.91 -14.98 0.44
CA ASN A 404 11.03 -13.53 0.60
C ASN A 404 10.72 -13.11 2.04
N TYR A 405 9.70 -13.71 2.66
CA TYR A 405 9.37 -13.46 4.06
C TYR A 405 10.51 -13.90 4.99
N GLU A 406 11.01 -15.13 4.83
CA GLU A 406 12.12 -15.65 5.64
C GLU A 406 13.38 -14.77 5.49
N LYS A 407 13.68 -14.31 4.27
CA LYS A 407 14.76 -13.37 4.00
C LYS A 407 14.52 -12.03 4.69
N SER A 408 13.32 -11.46 4.57
CA SER A 408 12.96 -10.20 5.22
C SER A 408 13.05 -10.28 6.75
N VAL A 409 12.65 -11.42 7.32
CA VAL A 409 12.80 -11.67 8.79
C VAL A 409 14.27 -11.67 9.19
N GLN A 410 15.14 -12.31 8.41
CA GLN A 410 16.58 -12.33 8.71
C GLN A 410 17.22 -10.94 8.56
N GLU A 411 16.84 -10.19 7.52
CA GLU A 411 17.27 -8.81 7.30
C GLU A 411 16.83 -7.92 8.48
N ASN A 412 15.57 -8.02 8.88
CA ASN A 412 15.04 -7.28 10.03
C ASN A 412 15.77 -7.63 11.34
N LYS A 413 16.06 -8.91 11.59
CA LYS A 413 16.84 -9.34 12.75
C LYS A 413 18.24 -8.73 12.74
N SER A 414 18.88 -8.66 11.57
CA SER A 414 20.21 -8.04 11.44
C SER A 414 20.15 -6.54 11.71
N ILE A 415 19.16 -5.84 11.15
CA ILE A 415 18.98 -4.39 11.35
C ILE A 415 18.67 -4.07 12.82
N ILE A 416 17.79 -4.86 13.45
CA ILE A 416 17.47 -4.72 14.89
C ILE A 416 18.73 -4.86 15.73
N ARG A 417 19.56 -5.90 15.48
CA ARG A 417 20.81 -6.10 16.20
C ARG A 417 21.75 -4.91 16.06
N GLN A 418 21.93 -4.44 14.83
CA GLN A 418 22.76 -3.26 14.56
C GLN A 418 22.24 -2.01 15.30
N LEU A 419 20.92 -1.75 15.26
CA LEU A 419 20.32 -0.61 15.95
C LEU A 419 20.48 -0.70 17.48
N LEU A 420 20.41 -1.90 18.05
CA LEU A 420 20.64 -2.11 19.48
C LEU A 420 22.09 -1.83 19.88
N GLU A 421 23.07 -2.30 19.10
CA GLU A 421 24.50 -2.02 19.30
C GLU A 421 24.81 -0.52 19.18
N GLU A 422 24.20 0.17 18.20
CA GLU A 422 24.33 1.62 18.04
C GLU A 422 23.70 2.37 19.23
N LEU A 423 22.54 1.93 19.72
CA LEU A 423 21.90 2.51 20.92
C LEU A 423 22.73 2.31 22.18
N GLU A 424 23.34 1.15 22.35
CA GLU A 424 24.25 0.88 23.45
C GLU A 424 25.49 1.77 23.39
N THR A 425 26.07 1.93 22.20
CA THR A 425 27.20 2.82 21.97
C THR A 425 26.84 4.27 22.30
N LEU A 426 25.67 4.75 21.88
CA LEU A 426 25.19 6.10 22.19
C LEU A 426 24.94 6.27 23.71
N ASN A 427 24.41 5.24 24.39
CA ASN A 427 24.23 5.26 25.82
C ASN A 427 25.59 5.35 26.57
N HIS A 428 26.58 4.59 26.12
CA HIS A 428 27.95 4.66 26.66
C HIS A 428 28.57 6.03 26.43
N GLN A 429 28.41 6.61 25.25
CA GLN A 429 28.89 7.95 24.96
C GLN A 429 28.22 9.01 25.83
N LEU A 430 26.91 8.93 26.05
CA LEU A 430 26.17 9.82 26.95
C LEU A 430 26.59 9.63 28.41
N ALA A 431 26.78 8.42 28.89
CA ALA A 431 27.21 8.14 30.26
C ALA A 431 28.65 8.62 30.55
N ASN A 432 29.53 8.55 29.54
CA ASN A 432 30.92 9.00 29.64
C ASN A 432 31.09 10.49 29.38
N LEU A 433 30.03 11.21 29.01
CA LEU A 433 30.08 12.63 28.75
C LEU A 433 30.12 13.41 30.08
N ARG A 434 31.30 13.84 30.47
CA ARG A 434 31.49 14.60 31.71
C ARG A 434 31.08 16.07 31.52
N ALA A 435 30.27 16.55 32.43
CA ALA A 435 29.94 17.97 32.48
C ALA A 435 31.20 18.78 32.91
N PRO A 436 31.42 19.98 32.36
CA PRO A 436 32.44 20.87 32.87
C PRO A 436 32.20 21.21 34.34
N GLU A 437 33.27 21.44 35.06
CA GLU A 437 33.18 21.85 36.47
C GLU A 437 32.62 23.28 36.62
N GLY A 438 31.78 23.49 37.62
CA GLY A 438 31.21 24.78 37.93
C GLY A 438 29.72 24.91 37.61
N ASP A 439 29.15 26.09 37.89
CA ASP A 439 27.75 26.42 37.59
C ASP A 439 27.68 27.45 36.44
N LYS A 440 27.00 27.07 35.36
CA LYS A 440 26.82 27.91 34.17
C LYS A 440 26.21 29.28 34.52
N SER A 441 25.19 29.29 35.40
CA SER A 441 24.50 30.52 35.79
C SER A 441 25.42 31.43 36.61
N GLY A 442 26.26 30.84 37.48
CA GLY A 442 27.30 31.54 38.23
C GLY A 442 28.35 32.17 37.32
N ILE A 443 28.81 31.39 36.31
CA ILE A 443 29.79 31.90 35.33
C ILE A 443 29.20 33.05 34.50
N GLU A 444 27.96 32.98 34.05
CA GLU A 444 27.29 34.04 33.31
C GLU A 444 27.12 35.32 34.15
N LYS A 445 26.80 35.19 35.44
CA LYS A 445 26.70 36.31 36.36
C LYS A 445 28.08 36.94 36.60
N GLN A 446 29.12 36.12 36.76
CA GLN A 446 30.48 36.58 36.95
C GLN A 446 30.99 37.33 35.70
N LEU A 447 30.75 36.82 34.52
CA LEU A 447 31.08 37.50 33.27
C LEU A 447 30.44 38.88 33.17
N ARG A 448 29.15 39.01 33.48
CA ARG A 448 28.46 40.32 33.47
C ARG A 448 29.10 41.32 34.46
N LYS A 449 29.52 40.84 35.64
CA LYS A 449 30.23 41.71 36.62
C LYS A 449 31.59 42.18 36.10
N ILE A 450 32.36 41.26 35.51
CA ILE A 450 33.67 41.55 34.92
C ILE A 450 33.53 42.54 33.76
N GLU A 451 32.53 42.36 32.89
CA GLU A 451 32.24 43.25 31.77
C GLU A 451 31.86 44.66 32.23
N ALA A 452 31.09 44.77 33.31
CA ALA A 452 30.78 46.07 33.92
C ALA A 452 32.03 46.77 34.50
N ALA A 453 32.88 45.99 35.18
CA ALA A 453 34.12 46.53 35.74
C ALA A 453 35.14 46.96 34.66
N ILE A 454 35.24 46.19 33.57
CA ILE A 454 36.05 46.55 32.39
C ILE A 454 35.53 47.84 31.76
N LYS A 455 34.22 48.01 31.63
CA LYS A 455 33.62 49.25 31.12
C LYS A 455 33.91 50.48 31.99
N GLU A 456 33.84 50.33 33.29
CA GLU A 456 34.12 51.39 34.26
C GLU A 456 35.62 51.82 34.22
N GLN A 457 36.51 50.82 34.19
CA GLN A 457 37.97 51.11 34.13
C GLN A 457 38.41 51.66 32.75
N SER A 458 37.72 51.22 31.63
CA SER A 458 38.02 51.73 30.29
C SER A 458 37.71 53.21 30.13
N VAL A 459 36.73 53.78 30.87
CA VAL A 459 36.40 55.20 30.90
C VAL A 459 37.49 55.98 31.59
N GLN A 460 38.10 55.45 32.63
CA GLN A 460 39.16 56.10 33.38
C GLN A 460 40.51 56.23 32.66
N VAL A 461 40.75 55.34 31.69
CA VAL A 461 42.05 55.23 30.95
C VAL A 461 42.04 55.92 29.60
N ASN A 462 40.97 56.64 29.22
CA ASN A 462 40.83 57.28 27.89
C ASN A 462 40.87 56.26 26.69
N PHE A 463 40.58 55.01 26.96
CA PHE A 463 40.44 53.96 25.90
C PHE A 463 39.01 54.02 25.35
N SER A 464 38.81 54.64 24.19
CA SER A 464 37.48 54.87 23.69
C SER A 464 36.73 53.54 23.51
N VAL A 465 35.44 53.50 23.81
CA VAL A 465 34.57 52.33 23.67
C VAL A 465 34.62 51.75 22.22
N GLU A 466 34.83 52.62 21.24
CA GLU A 466 34.97 52.23 19.83
C GLU A 466 36.29 51.50 19.57
N SER A 467 37.39 51.96 20.11
CA SER A 467 38.70 51.29 19.99
C SER A 467 38.73 49.96 20.74
N GLN A 468 38.07 49.87 21.89
CA GLN A 468 37.89 48.62 22.62
C GLN A 468 37.05 47.62 21.82
N LYS A 469 35.97 48.06 21.16
CA LYS A 469 35.13 47.25 20.31
C LYS A 469 35.91 46.71 19.09
N LYS A 470 36.71 47.55 18.44
CA LYS A 470 37.55 47.13 17.30
C LYS A 470 38.63 46.13 17.73
N TYR A 471 39.26 46.35 18.88
CA TYR A 471 40.21 45.39 19.44
C TYR A 471 39.53 44.06 19.76
N GLN A 472 38.37 44.07 20.43
CA GLN A 472 37.63 42.86 20.75
C GLN A 472 37.22 42.08 19.50
N GLN A 473 36.75 42.76 18.46
CA GLN A 473 36.43 42.12 17.15
C GLN A 473 37.68 41.48 16.53
N SER A 474 38.82 42.16 16.56
CA SER A 474 40.08 41.64 16.05
C SER A 474 40.55 40.43 16.86
N TYR A 475 40.40 40.47 18.17
CA TYR A 475 40.72 39.36 19.06
C TYR A 475 39.84 38.15 18.87
N ASP A 476 38.52 38.33 18.73
CA ASP A 476 37.55 37.25 18.49
C ASP A 476 37.81 36.62 17.13
N ASN A 477 38.11 37.42 16.11
CA ASN A 477 38.49 36.92 14.79
C ASN A 477 39.81 36.13 14.85
N LEU A 478 40.81 36.60 15.60
CA LEU A 478 42.06 35.87 15.82
C LEU A 478 41.81 34.51 16.47
N LYS A 479 40.94 34.46 17.49
CA LYS A 479 40.53 33.21 18.16
C LYS A 479 39.86 32.24 17.17
N LYS A 480 38.96 32.76 16.33
CA LYS A 480 38.28 31.97 15.29
C LYS A 480 39.28 31.37 14.28
N GLN A 481 40.22 32.20 13.80
CA GLN A 481 41.23 31.76 12.85
C GLN A 481 42.19 30.70 13.45
N LYS A 482 42.61 30.91 14.72
CA LYS A 482 43.45 29.95 15.46
C LYS A 482 42.73 28.61 15.67
N ASN A 483 41.44 28.63 15.99
CA ASN A 483 40.64 27.40 16.12
C ASN A 483 40.49 26.70 14.78
N GLY A 484 40.22 27.44 13.72
CA GLY A 484 40.17 26.89 12.35
C GLY A 484 41.50 26.21 11.98
N LYS A 485 42.62 26.88 12.19
CA LYS A 485 43.95 26.32 11.97
C LYS A 485 44.14 24.99 12.73
N ARG A 486 43.85 24.97 14.03
CA ARG A 486 43.99 23.77 14.88
C ARG A 486 43.15 22.61 14.40
N LEU A 487 41.88 22.88 13.99
CA LEU A 487 41.00 21.81 13.45
C LEU A 487 41.55 21.26 12.13
N THR A 488 42.05 22.13 11.27
CA THR A 488 42.66 21.72 10.00
C THR A 488 43.92 20.87 10.21
N GLU A 489 44.74 21.23 11.19
CA GLU A 489 45.94 20.46 11.59
C GLU A 489 45.55 19.06 12.11
N LEU A 490 44.48 18.94 12.92
CA LEU A 490 43.95 17.67 13.39
C LEU A 490 43.37 16.82 12.22
N ASN A 491 42.66 17.45 11.29
CA ASN A 491 42.14 16.77 10.10
C ASN A 491 43.29 16.19 9.25
N LEU A 492 44.39 16.94 9.08
CA LEU A 492 45.56 16.47 8.37
C LEU A 492 46.27 15.28 9.05
N GLN A 493 46.33 15.31 10.40
CA GLN A 493 46.85 14.19 11.18
C GLN A 493 46.00 12.93 11.03
N ASP A 494 44.67 13.07 11.10
CA ASP A 494 43.75 11.97 10.91
C ASP A 494 43.86 11.41 9.49
N LEU A 495 43.89 12.30 8.48
CA LEU A 495 44.06 11.93 7.08
C LEU A 495 45.36 11.15 6.84
N ALA A 496 46.46 11.53 7.49
CA ALA A 496 47.72 10.79 7.42
C ALA A 496 47.57 9.35 7.94
N SER A 497 46.80 9.14 8.99
CA SER A 497 46.49 7.82 9.54
C SER A 497 45.61 6.97 8.59
N ILE A 498 44.68 7.63 7.91
CA ILE A 498 43.74 6.96 6.97
C ILE A 498 44.46 6.58 5.67
N LYS A 499 45.42 7.39 5.19
CA LYS A 499 46.18 7.10 3.96
C LYS A 499 46.90 5.75 3.96
N THR A 500 47.24 5.25 5.13
CA THR A 500 47.92 3.93 5.26
C THR A 500 46.97 2.76 5.12
N LYS A 501 45.64 3.00 5.20
CA LYS A 501 44.61 1.95 5.16
C LYS A 501 44.17 1.69 3.74
N LYS A 502 43.97 0.41 3.41
CA LYS A 502 43.47 -0.05 2.11
C LYS A 502 42.05 -0.57 2.28
N ILE A 503 41.24 -0.33 1.26
CA ILE A 503 39.93 -0.95 1.12
C ILE A 503 40.15 -2.42 0.78
N LYS A 504 39.49 -3.32 1.53
CA LYS A 504 39.41 -4.75 1.21
C LYS A 504 37.97 -5.12 0.98
N LEU A 505 37.70 -5.81 -0.13
CA LEU A 505 36.39 -6.35 -0.46
C LEU A 505 36.35 -7.81 0.00
N GLN A 506 35.38 -8.16 0.83
CA GLN A 506 35.11 -9.54 1.23
C GLN A 506 33.70 -9.89 0.74
N LEU A 507 33.62 -10.81 -0.22
CA LEU A 507 32.37 -11.45 -0.56
C LEU A 507 32.42 -12.91 -0.04
N PRO A 508 31.32 -13.43 0.53
CA PRO A 508 31.25 -14.84 0.82
C PRO A 508 31.20 -15.59 -0.53
N LEU A 509 32.32 -16.16 -0.93
CA LEU A 509 32.37 -17.12 -2.03
C LEU A 509 31.78 -18.41 -1.48
N SER A 510 30.53 -18.70 -1.76
CA SER A 510 29.89 -19.96 -1.38
C SER A 510 30.29 -21.05 -2.37
N GLY A 511 31.08 -21.97 -1.85
CA GLY A 511 31.68 -23.11 -2.47
C GLY A 511 30.94 -23.85 -3.57
N THR A 512 31.35 -23.62 -4.79
CA THR A 512 31.39 -24.68 -5.78
C THR A 512 32.84 -25.16 -5.83
N ASP A 513 33.07 -26.48 -6.01
CA ASP A 513 34.41 -27.05 -6.19
C ASP A 513 35.07 -26.71 -7.55
N ASP A 514 34.41 -25.82 -8.32
CA ASP A 514 34.93 -25.34 -9.62
C ASP A 514 36.03 -24.30 -9.40
N SER A 515 37.29 -24.78 -9.60
CA SER A 515 38.50 -23.98 -9.40
C SER A 515 38.62 -22.80 -10.39
N ASP A 516 38.14 -22.97 -11.64
CA ASP A 516 38.24 -21.96 -12.67
C ASP A 516 37.22 -20.84 -12.44
N TYR A 517 36.01 -21.19 -12.04
CA TYR A 517 34.98 -20.23 -11.65
C TYR A 517 35.41 -19.40 -10.42
N ASN A 518 35.89 -20.05 -9.39
CA ASN A 518 36.39 -19.38 -8.18
C ASN A 518 37.59 -18.47 -8.47
N LYS A 519 38.49 -18.87 -9.40
CA LYS A 519 39.61 -18.06 -9.85
C LYS A 519 39.15 -16.81 -10.60
N GLN A 520 38.21 -16.94 -11.54
CA GLN A 520 37.65 -15.79 -12.26
C GLN A 520 37.01 -14.76 -11.33
N LEU A 521 36.25 -15.21 -10.33
CA LEU A 521 35.65 -14.32 -9.32
C LEU A 521 36.73 -13.64 -8.47
N THR A 522 37.74 -14.38 -8.03
CA THR A 522 38.83 -13.84 -7.21
C THR A 522 39.65 -12.80 -7.99
N ASP A 523 39.97 -13.08 -9.23
CA ASP A 523 40.73 -12.15 -10.12
C ASP A 523 39.90 -10.87 -10.39
N PHE A 524 38.60 -11.01 -10.58
CA PHE A 524 37.69 -9.86 -10.73
C PHE A 524 37.60 -9.01 -9.46
N LEU A 525 37.44 -9.65 -8.29
CA LEU A 525 37.44 -8.97 -7.00
C LEU A 525 38.75 -8.23 -6.74
N PHE A 526 39.88 -8.85 -7.07
CA PHE A 526 41.22 -8.21 -6.98
C PHE A 526 41.29 -6.97 -7.86
N THR A 527 40.77 -7.03 -9.07
CA THR A 527 40.71 -5.88 -9.99
C THR A 527 39.86 -4.75 -9.42
N LEU A 528 38.68 -5.07 -8.90
CA LEU A 528 37.80 -4.09 -8.24
C LEU A 528 38.45 -3.46 -7.00
N GLU A 529 39.17 -4.25 -6.19
CA GLU A 529 39.93 -3.72 -5.06
C GLU A 529 41.02 -2.72 -5.50
N GLN A 530 41.73 -3.04 -6.57
CA GLN A 530 42.76 -2.15 -7.12
C GLN A 530 42.16 -0.84 -7.61
N GLU A 531 41.08 -0.90 -8.37
CA GLU A 531 40.38 0.30 -8.84
C GLU A 531 39.80 1.13 -7.67
N ALA A 532 39.17 0.48 -6.69
CA ALA A 532 38.64 1.14 -5.51
C ALA A 532 39.75 1.84 -4.72
N ASN A 533 40.88 1.16 -4.50
CA ASN A 533 42.04 1.73 -3.81
C ASN A 533 42.68 2.89 -4.59
N HIS A 534 42.74 2.81 -5.91
CA HIS A 534 43.22 3.91 -6.73
C HIS A 534 42.32 5.15 -6.61
N LYS A 535 41.01 4.98 -6.75
CA LYS A 535 40.03 6.07 -6.58
C LYS A 535 40.07 6.66 -5.17
N TRP A 536 40.21 5.80 -4.15
CA TRP A 536 40.34 6.18 -2.75
C TRP A 536 41.57 7.05 -2.52
N GLN A 537 42.74 6.60 -2.96
CA GLN A 537 43.99 7.37 -2.82
C GLN A 537 43.95 8.73 -3.55
N LYS A 538 43.39 8.75 -4.76
CA LYS A 538 43.19 10.01 -5.50
C LYS A 538 42.29 10.99 -4.74
N LYS A 539 41.21 10.50 -4.11
CA LYS A 539 40.31 11.34 -3.31
C LYS A 539 40.98 11.84 -2.03
N LEU A 540 41.77 11.00 -1.35
CA LEU A 540 42.50 11.41 -0.15
C LEU A 540 43.56 12.50 -0.46
N ILE A 541 44.27 12.40 -1.60
CA ILE A 541 45.21 13.44 -2.04
C ILE A 541 44.45 14.76 -2.32
N SER A 542 43.29 14.69 -2.96
CA SER A 542 42.47 15.88 -3.20
C SER A 542 42.06 16.57 -1.92
N ILE A 543 41.59 15.80 -0.91
CA ILE A 543 41.20 16.34 0.41
C ILE A 543 42.42 16.94 1.13
N GLU A 544 43.55 16.29 1.09
CA GLU A 544 44.80 16.78 1.69
C GLU A 544 45.23 18.13 1.10
N THR A 545 45.16 18.26 -0.21
CA THR A 545 45.49 19.51 -0.91
C THR A 545 44.52 20.63 -0.47
N GLU A 546 43.24 20.35 -0.38
CA GLU A 546 42.22 21.30 0.11
C GLU A 546 42.49 21.74 1.56
N GLN A 547 42.77 20.78 2.45
CA GLN A 547 43.09 21.08 3.85
C GLN A 547 44.37 21.89 3.99
N ASN A 548 45.42 21.60 3.20
CA ASN A 548 46.63 22.39 3.21
C ASN A 548 46.40 23.85 2.74
N ASN A 549 45.56 24.03 1.72
CA ASN A 549 45.19 25.37 1.25
C ASN A 549 44.43 26.13 2.36
N HIS A 550 43.53 25.49 3.05
CA HIS A 550 42.82 26.10 4.19
C HIS A 550 43.80 26.46 5.32
N LEU A 551 44.79 25.60 5.59
CA LEU A 551 45.81 25.87 6.61
C LEU A 551 46.62 27.12 6.30
N GLU A 552 47.02 27.30 5.06
CA GLU A 552 47.75 28.51 4.63
C GLU A 552 46.86 29.74 4.69
N CYS A 553 45.61 29.68 4.29
CA CYS A 553 44.64 30.77 4.46
C CYS A 553 44.48 31.20 5.93
N PHE A 554 44.42 30.22 6.84
CA PHE A 554 44.36 30.54 8.29
C PHE A 554 45.64 31.17 8.80
N LYS A 555 46.82 30.71 8.36
CA LYS A 555 48.10 31.32 8.74
C LYS A 555 48.20 32.77 8.28
N GLU A 556 47.84 33.04 7.03
CA GLU A 556 47.82 34.39 6.49
C GLU A 556 46.86 35.32 7.23
N ALA A 557 45.64 34.83 7.50
CA ALA A 557 44.63 35.60 8.24
C ALA A 557 45.09 35.95 9.68
N ILE A 558 45.73 35.00 10.35
CA ILE A 558 46.33 35.21 11.68
C ILE A 558 47.42 36.29 11.61
N ASN A 559 48.30 36.23 10.64
CA ASN A 559 49.37 37.22 10.47
C ASN A 559 48.80 38.60 10.17
N LYS A 560 47.78 38.72 9.29
CA LYS A 560 47.13 40.01 9.00
C LYS A 560 46.52 40.65 10.25
N ILE A 561 45.94 39.84 11.14
CA ILE A 561 45.36 40.34 12.38
C ILE A 561 46.46 40.80 13.33
N HIS A 562 47.54 40.06 13.47
CA HIS A 562 48.67 40.42 14.36
C HIS A 562 49.37 41.73 13.99
N ILE A 563 49.40 42.10 12.71
CA ILE A 563 50.00 43.37 12.24
C ILE A 563 48.98 44.51 12.14
N SER A 564 47.72 44.26 12.41
CA SER A 564 46.68 45.31 12.35
C SER A 564 46.87 46.34 13.45
N SER A 565 46.68 47.62 13.11
CA SER A 565 46.77 48.73 14.07
C SER A 565 45.80 48.60 15.24
N ASP A 566 44.60 48.11 14.98
CA ASP A 566 43.57 47.96 16.01
C ASP A 566 43.97 46.89 17.05
N TYR A 567 44.61 45.79 16.60
CA TYR A 567 45.08 44.76 17.51
C TYR A 567 46.31 45.20 18.32
N ILE A 568 47.30 45.82 17.65
CA ILE A 568 48.56 46.28 18.31
C ILE A 568 48.26 47.38 19.32
N ASN A 569 47.47 48.40 18.94
CA ASN A 569 47.16 49.52 19.84
C ASN A 569 46.30 49.05 21.02
N GLY A 570 45.35 48.14 20.78
CA GLY A 570 44.55 47.55 21.85
C GLY A 570 45.39 46.76 22.85
N GLN A 571 46.35 45.95 22.38
CA GLN A 571 47.29 45.22 23.23
C GLN A 571 48.18 46.17 24.08
N LYS A 572 48.66 47.26 23.47
CA LYS A 572 49.50 48.22 24.13
C LYS A 572 48.75 48.96 25.24
N ASN A 573 47.53 49.37 25.01
CA ASN A 573 46.68 50.02 25.99
C ASN A 573 46.30 49.09 27.16
N LEU A 574 46.05 47.81 26.91
CA LEU A 574 45.81 46.81 27.96
C LEU A 574 47.07 46.54 28.82
N LYS A 575 48.25 46.45 28.23
CA LYS A 575 49.51 46.20 28.97
C LYS A 575 49.91 47.34 29.87
N ASN A 576 49.53 48.56 29.55
CA ASN A 576 49.84 49.75 30.36
C ASN A 576 48.92 49.94 31.58
N ASN A 577 47.85 49.15 31.70
CA ASN A 577 46.97 49.18 32.88
C ASN A 577 46.82 47.75 33.45
N GLN A 578 47.49 47.49 34.56
CA GLN A 578 47.57 46.20 35.23
C GLN A 578 46.17 45.67 35.65
N GLU A 579 45.26 46.53 36.04
CA GLU A 579 43.92 46.17 36.51
C GLU A 579 43.02 45.76 35.29
N LEU A 580 43.13 46.49 34.21
CA LEU A 580 42.40 46.19 32.97
C LEU A 580 42.91 44.89 32.30
N ASP A 581 44.22 44.61 32.35
CA ASP A 581 44.82 43.35 31.89
C ASP A 581 44.38 42.17 32.76
N PHE A 582 44.30 42.38 34.08
CA PHE A 582 43.80 41.35 35.00
C PHE A 582 42.31 41.02 34.75
N LEU A 583 41.45 42.02 34.64
CA LEU A 583 40.03 41.87 34.35
C LEU A 583 39.80 41.20 32.96
N SER A 584 40.60 41.58 31.97
CA SER A 584 40.53 40.97 30.63
C SER A 584 40.94 39.49 30.63
N LYS A 585 41.92 39.11 31.44
CA LYS A 585 42.30 37.71 31.66
C LYS A 585 41.20 36.94 32.35
N GLN A 586 40.60 37.48 33.41
CA GLN A 586 39.46 36.88 34.10
C GLN A 586 38.25 36.70 33.15
N GLN A 587 37.94 37.72 32.35
CA GLN A 587 36.88 37.64 31.35
C GLN A 587 37.13 36.49 30.38
N LYS A 588 38.38 36.37 29.93
CA LYS A 588 38.76 35.27 29.01
C LYS A 588 38.57 33.90 29.65
N ASP A 589 39.07 33.71 30.87
CA ASP A 589 38.99 32.43 31.58
C ASP A 589 37.51 32.02 31.82
N GLU A 590 36.67 32.96 32.26
CA GLU A 590 35.24 32.69 32.46
C GLU A 590 34.50 32.47 31.12
N SER A 591 34.89 33.18 30.05
CA SER A 591 34.35 32.96 28.71
C SER A 591 34.71 31.57 28.14
N GLU A 592 35.93 31.10 28.39
CA GLU A 592 36.37 29.74 27.98
C GLU A 592 35.62 28.64 28.75
N LYS A 593 35.34 28.85 30.02
CA LYS A 593 34.48 27.97 30.81
C LYS A 593 33.07 27.94 30.27
N LEU A 594 32.47 29.08 29.95
CA LEU A 594 31.14 29.16 29.39
C LEU A 594 31.06 28.47 28.01
N GLU A 595 32.10 28.65 27.19
CA GLU A 595 32.19 27.97 25.89
C GLU A 595 32.26 26.43 26.04
N SER A 596 32.96 25.95 27.07
CA SER A 596 33.02 24.52 27.37
C SER A 596 31.65 23.95 27.75
N PHE A 597 30.83 24.69 28.52
CA PHE A 597 29.46 24.33 28.82
C PHE A 597 28.57 24.29 27.57
N LYS A 598 28.69 25.30 26.69
CA LYS A 598 27.96 25.33 25.43
C LYS A 598 28.31 24.13 24.54
N LYS A 599 29.59 23.78 24.44
CA LYS A 599 30.07 22.61 23.69
C LYS A 599 29.56 21.31 24.29
N PHE A 600 29.59 21.18 25.61
CA PHE A 600 29.03 20.03 26.32
C PHE A 600 27.53 19.87 26.02
N GLN A 601 26.76 20.95 26.18
CA GLN A 601 25.34 20.94 25.97
C GLN A 601 24.99 20.58 24.52
N SER A 602 25.63 21.21 23.55
CA SER A 602 25.43 20.89 22.11
C SER A 602 25.77 19.44 21.76
N LYS A 603 26.87 18.91 22.36
CA LYS A 603 27.25 17.50 22.15
C LYS A 603 26.23 16.56 22.79
N LYS A 604 25.73 16.88 23.98
CA LYS A 604 24.70 16.11 24.68
C LYS A 604 23.40 16.08 23.87
N GLU A 605 22.91 17.25 23.46
CA GLU A 605 21.69 17.37 22.65
C GLU A 605 21.80 16.60 21.34
N LYS A 606 22.96 16.63 20.67
CA LYS A 606 23.20 15.87 19.44
C LYS A 606 23.14 14.36 19.67
N LEU A 607 23.75 13.86 20.74
CA LEU A 607 23.72 12.44 21.08
C LEU A 607 22.32 11.98 21.49
N GLU A 608 21.59 12.81 22.25
CA GLU A 608 20.20 12.53 22.62
C GLU A 608 19.28 12.50 21.40
N ALA A 609 19.44 13.43 20.46
CA ALA A 609 18.69 13.43 19.20
C ALA A 609 18.98 12.19 18.36
N GLN A 610 20.24 11.78 18.25
CA GLN A 610 20.61 10.55 17.56
C GLN A 610 20.00 9.31 18.22
N LYS A 611 20.00 9.25 19.55
CA LYS A 611 19.39 8.17 20.32
C LYS A 611 17.89 8.08 20.05
N VAL A 612 17.16 9.21 20.10
CA VAL A 612 15.72 9.28 19.81
C VAL A 612 15.42 8.82 18.39
N GLU A 613 16.24 9.24 17.43
CA GLU A 613 16.07 8.82 16.03
C GLU A 613 16.25 7.29 15.86
N LYS A 614 17.28 6.71 16.48
CA LYS A 614 17.49 5.25 16.45
C LYS A 614 16.37 4.48 17.16
N GLN A 615 15.83 5.02 18.26
CA GLN A 615 14.66 4.44 18.92
C GLN A 615 13.40 4.47 18.03
N LYS A 616 13.19 5.56 17.27
CA LYS A 616 12.09 5.64 16.31
C LYS A 616 12.24 4.63 15.19
N GLN A 617 13.45 4.45 14.64
CA GLN A 617 13.74 3.44 13.63
C GLN A 617 13.45 2.03 14.14
N LEU A 618 13.89 1.71 15.35
CA LEU A 618 13.62 0.42 15.98
C LEU A 618 12.11 0.19 16.18
N LEU A 619 11.38 1.21 16.63
CA LEU A 619 9.94 1.13 16.83
C LEU A 619 9.18 0.95 15.50
N ALA A 620 9.63 1.60 14.42
CA ALA A 620 9.05 1.46 13.09
C ALA A 620 9.20 0.03 12.58
N ILE A 621 10.37 -0.58 12.74
CA ILE A 621 10.60 -1.98 12.36
C ILE A 621 9.71 -2.91 13.18
N TYR A 622 9.58 -2.69 14.49
CA TYR A 622 8.71 -3.49 15.35
C TYR A 622 7.23 -3.41 14.94
N LYS A 623 6.74 -2.23 14.59
CA LYS A 623 5.37 -2.05 14.11
C LYS A 623 5.14 -2.72 12.76
N ASN A 624 6.07 -2.55 11.82
CA ASN A 624 5.98 -3.18 10.50
C ASN A 624 6.11 -4.70 10.58
N GLY A 625 6.99 -5.23 11.43
CA GLY A 625 7.13 -6.67 11.67
C GLY A 625 5.86 -7.30 12.24
N ARG A 626 5.15 -6.59 13.12
CA ARG A 626 3.90 -7.08 13.71
C ARG A 626 2.74 -7.13 12.71
N LEU A 627 2.71 -6.22 11.73
CA LEU A 627 1.73 -6.24 10.63
C LEU A 627 1.99 -7.40 9.66
N GLN A 628 3.25 -7.76 9.44
CA GLN A 628 3.64 -8.91 8.60
C GLN A 628 3.40 -10.27 9.28
N GLU A 629 3.32 -10.33 10.60
CA GLU A 629 2.92 -11.55 11.32
C GLU A 629 1.40 -11.81 11.30
N ILE A 630 0.60 -10.80 10.97
CA ILE A 630 -0.88 -10.89 10.96
C ILE A 630 -1.43 -11.12 9.54
N THR A 631 -0.67 -10.84 8.51
CA THR A 631 -1.01 -11.11 7.11
C THR A 631 -0.31 -12.34 6.58
#